data_83b85dc35595cbedb5422a8e41f34776
#
_entry.id   83b85dc35595cbedb5422a8e41f34776
#
_cell.length_a   1.000
_cell.length_b   1.000
_cell.length_c   1.000
_cell.angle_alpha   90.00
_cell.angle_beta   90.00
_cell.angle_gamma   90.00
#
_symmetry.space_group_name_H-M   'P 1'
#
loop_
_entity.id
_entity.type
_entity.pdbx_description
1 polymer ?
#
loop_
_entity_poly.entity_id
_entity_poly.type
_entity_poly.pdbx_seq_one_letter_code
_entity_poly.pdbx_strand_id
1 'polypeptide(L)'
;EVFETDLGIRLELVSNDSLIYDNQLNQPYRSNLSNELQETLSKNIGESNYDLGHLFAYSNIPDGESGCIGCVCVDGQKGRAYSTHPFIDFSGGGIFLNDYFDIDFVAHEIGHQFGAHHTFSYENEGTGVNVEPGSGSTIMGYAGITGENDLQDHSDPYFHYLSIKEISSVLEVKNCQNIEDNTNFSPQVFAGNNTFIPVGTAY
;
A
#
# COMPACT_ATOMS: atom_id res chain seq x y z
N GLU A 1 -8.08 4.01 -6.15
CA GLU A 1 -9.18 3.05 -6.47
C GLU A 1 -9.15 1.86 -5.50
N VAL A 2 -8.02 1.13 -5.33
CA VAL A 2 -7.96 -0.06 -4.44
C VAL A 2 -8.32 0.28 -2.99
N PHE A 3 -7.82 1.37 -2.44
CA PHE A 3 -8.16 1.82 -1.09
C PHE A 3 -9.64 2.18 -0.93
N GLU A 4 -10.26 2.75 -1.96
CA GLU A 4 -11.70 3.04 -1.94
C GLU A 4 -12.53 1.76 -2.03
N THR A 5 -12.11 0.82 -2.89
CA THR A 5 -12.84 -0.42 -3.12
C THR A 5 -12.81 -1.35 -1.92
N ASP A 6 -11.63 -1.58 -1.37
CA ASP A 6 -11.42 -2.60 -0.34
C ASP A 6 -11.63 -2.06 1.09
N LEU A 7 -11.37 -0.77 1.31
CA LEU A 7 -11.28 -0.17 2.64
C LEU A 7 -12.23 1.02 2.83
N GLY A 8 -12.84 1.55 1.76
CA GLY A 8 -13.63 2.78 1.82
C GLY A 8 -12.79 4.02 2.13
N ILE A 9 -11.49 3.99 1.85
CA ILE A 9 -10.54 5.07 2.11
C ILE A 9 -10.33 5.87 0.82
N ARG A 10 -10.68 7.14 0.83
CA ARG A 10 -10.38 8.08 -0.24
C ARG A 10 -9.12 8.88 0.12
N LEU A 11 -8.12 8.79 -0.73
CA LEU A 11 -6.91 9.60 -0.63
C LEU A 11 -7.09 10.89 -1.45
N GLU A 12 -6.88 12.03 -0.84
CA GLU A 12 -6.94 13.34 -1.49
C GLU A 12 -5.56 13.98 -1.50
N LEU A 13 -5.12 14.42 -2.68
CA LEU A 13 -3.82 15.05 -2.83
C LEU A 13 -3.84 16.48 -2.27
N VAL A 14 -2.94 16.75 -1.34
CA VAL A 14 -2.66 18.11 -0.89
C VAL A 14 -1.97 18.88 -2.01
N SER A 15 -2.65 19.88 -2.57
CA SER A 15 -2.12 20.68 -3.68
C SER A 15 -1.02 21.60 -3.20
N ASN A 16 0.24 21.30 -3.55
CA ASN A 16 1.38 22.14 -3.28
C ASN A 16 2.53 21.92 -4.28
N ASP A 17 2.62 22.80 -5.27
CA ASP A 17 3.62 22.71 -6.34
C ASP A 17 5.07 22.83 -5.83
N SER A 18 5.30 23.32 -4.62
CA SER A 18 6.65 23.41 -4.05
C SER A 18 7.28 22.06 -3.68
N LEU A 19 6.49 20.98 -3.74
CA LEU A 19 6.94 19.61 -3.53
C LEU A 19 7.29 18.89 -4.84
N ILE A 20 7.12 19.56 -5.98
CA ILE A 20 7.47 19.01 -7.29
C ILE A 20 8.90 19.45 -7.63
N TYR A 21 9.82 18.53 -7.70
CA TYR A 21 11.22 18.76 -8.00
C TYR A 21 11.55 18.21 -9.41
N ASP A 22 11.64 19.11 -10.38
CA ASP A 22 11.98 18.81 -11.78
C ASP A 22 13.48 18.77 -12.05
N ASN A 23 14.28 19.11 -11.06
CA ASN A 23 15.75 19.18 -11.17
C ASN A 23 16.43 18.50 -9.98
N GLN A 24 17.27 17.52 -10.31
CA GLN A 24 18.05 16.74 -9.35
C GLN A 24 18.96 17.60 -8.42
N LEU A 25 19.38 18.77 -8.87
CA LEU A 25 20.23 19.67 -8.08
C LEU A 25 19.45 20.40 -6.98
N ASN A 26 18.14 20.61 -7.17
CA ASN A 26 17.31 21.41 -6.28
C ASN A 26 16.47 20.55 -5.31
N GLN A 27 16.40 19.23 -5.53
CA GLN A 27 15.64 18.35 -4.67
C GLN A 27 16.40 18.08 -3.34
N PRO A 28 15.70 17.95 -2.20
CA PRO A 28 16.33 17.76 -0.90
C PRO A 28 16.77 16.31 -0.62
N TYR A 29 16.35 15.38 -1.44
CA TYR A 29 16.52 13.94 -1.23
C TYR A 29 17.90 13.45 -1.68
N ARG A 30 18.63 12.69 -0.82
CA ARG A 30 20.00 12.26 -1.07
C ARG A 30 20.26 10.79 -0.76
N SER A 31 20.00 10.36 0.46
CA SER A 31 20.40 9.04 0.93
C SER A 31 19.45 8.36 1.89
N ASN A 32 18.56 9.10 2.53
CA ASN A 32 17.56 8.59 3.45
C ASN A 32 16.22 9.20 3.10
N LEU A 33 15.62 8.67 2.02
CA LEU A 33 14.44 9.23 1.40
C LEU A 33 13.26 9.36 2.37
N SER A 34 13.05 8.35 3.22
CA SER A 34 11.97 8.34 4.22
C SER A 34 12.09 9.50 5.21
N ASN A 35 13.27 9.69 5.83
CA ASN A 35 13.47 10.75 6.79
C ASN A 35 13.52 12.13 6.12
N GLU A 36 14.16 12.22 4.97
CA GLU A 36 14.27 13.47 4.20
C GLU A 36 12.89 13.93 3.70
N LEU A 37 11.99 13.02 3.35
CA LEU A 37 10.62 13.36 3.03
C LEU A 37 9.88 13.89 4.26
N GLN A 38 9.97 13.19 5.39
CA GLN A 38 9.33 13.64 6.63
C GLN A 38 9.77 15.06 7.01
N GLU A 39 11.07 15.35 6.97
CA GLU A 39 11.61 16.69 7.25
C GLU A 39 11.09 17.74 6.26
N THR A 40 11.02 17.38 4.97
CA THR A 40 10.54 18.25 3.90
C THR A 40 9.07 18.60 4.10
N LEU A 41 8.23 17.60 4.40
CA LEU A 41 6.80 17.80 4.63
C LEU A 41 6.54 18.59 5.91
N SER A 42 7.22 18.25 7.01
CA SER A 42 7.10 19.00 8.27
C SER A 42 7.43 20.48 8.10
N LYS A 43 8.47 20.79 7.30
CA LYS A 43 8.93 22.16 7.06
C LYS A 43 8.06 22.92 6.08
N ASN A 44 7.65 22.30 4.96
CA ASN A 44 7.03 23.00 3.84
C ASN A 44 5.50 22.97 3.90
N ILE A 45 4.92 21.93 4.47
CA ILE A 45 3.47 21.72 4.58
C ILE A 45 3.00 21.96 6.02
N GLY A 46 3.76 21.48 7.00
CA GLY A 46 3.38 21.47 8.42
C GLY A 46 2.52 20.28 8.78
N GLU A 47 2.77 19.70 9.95
CA GLU A 47 2.18 18.44 10.40
C GLU A 47 0.64 18.42 10.43
N SER A 48 0.00 19.57 10.67
CA SER A 48 -1.46 19.65 10.74
C SER A 48 -2.17 19.68 9.38
N ASN A 49 -1.43 19.68 8.27
CA ASN A 49 -2.00 19.91 6.94
C ASN A 49 -1.91 18.70 6.02
N TYR A 50 -1.48 17.56 6.54
CA TYR A 50 -1.50 16.28 5.82
C TYR A 50 -1.61 15.11 6.80
N ASP A 51 -2.14 13.99 6.34
CA ASP A 51 -2.36 12.77 7.14
C ASP A 51 -1.38 11.67 6.79
N LEU A 52 -0.88 11.69 5.56
CA LEU A 52 0.05 10.73 4.98
C LEU A 52 0.98 11.44 3.99
N GLY A 53 2.24 11.11 3.99
CA GLY A 53 3.21 11.56 2.98
C GLY A 53 3.90 10.40 2.31
N HIS A 54 4.04 10.48 0.98
CA HIS A 54 4.69 9.45 0.17
C HIS A 54 5.51 10.10 -0.94
N LEU A 55 6.76 9.71 -1.10
CA LEU A 55 7.65 10.24 -2.14
C LEU A 55 7.62 9.33 -3.37
N PHE A 56 7.37 9.91 -4.52
CA PHE A 56 7.63 9.28 -5.81
C PHE A 56 8.95 9.78 -6.35
N ALA A 57 9.89 8.88 -6.58
CA ALA A 57 11.21 9.27 -7.06
C ALA A 57 11.71 8.37 -8.18
N TYR A 58 12.54 8.94 -9.05
CA TYR A 58 13.22 8.18 -10.08
C TYR A 58 14.39 7.38 -9.49
N SER A 59 14.47 6.10 -9.82
CA SER A 59 15.61 5.25 -9.60
C SER A 59 15.78 4.26 -10.75
N ASN A 60 17.02 3.85 -11.05
CA ASN A 60 17.26 2.78 -12.02
C ASN A 60 16.84 1.40 -11.51
N ILE A 61 16.61 1.25 -10.22
CA ILE A 61 16.15 0.02 -9.58
C ILE A 61 14.85 0.35 -8.89
N PRO A 62 13.75 -0.35 -9.23
CA PRO A 62 12.50 -0.25 -8.49
C PRO A 62 12.72 -0.60 -7.02
N ASP A 63 12.17 0.20 -6.12
CA ASP A 63 12.28 0.01 -4.67
C ASP A 63 11.15 0.73 -3.95
N GLY A 64 10.82 0.29 -2.75
CA GLY A 64 9.87 0.94 -1.87
C GLY A 64 10.24 0.74 -0.41
N GLU A 65 9.88 1.69 0.43
CA GLU A 65 10.05 1.59 1.86
C GLU A 65 8.97 2.39 2.57
N SER A 66 8.34 1.76 3.54
CA SER A 66 7.61 2.47 4.58
C SER A 66 8.46 2.50 5.85
N GLY A 67 8.93 3.67 6.24
CA GLY A 67 9.75 3.84 7.46
C GLY A 67 9.01 3.56 8.76
N CYS A 68 7.73 3.17 8.70
CA CYS A 68 6.91 2.81 9.84
C CYS A 68 5.63 2.08 9.41
N ILE A 69 5.15 1.18 10.25
CA ILE A 69 3.85 0.51 10.06
C ILE A 69 2.80 1.19 10.94
N GLY A 70 1.66 1.58 10.35
CA GLY A 70 0.55 2.22 11.07
C GLY A 70 0.82 3.67 11.48
N CYS A 71 1.68 4.39 10.77
CA CYS A 71 2.06 5.76 11.08
C CYS A 71 1.17 6.84 10.44
N VAL A 72 0.15 6.48 9.69
CA VAL A 72 -0.86 7.43 9.24
C VAL A 72 -1.34 8.29 10.42
N CYS A 73 -1.46 9.60 10.25
CA CYS A 73 -1.82 10.56 11.30
C CYS A 73 -0.80 10.74 12.45
N VAL A 74 0.38 10.12 12.39
CA VAL A 74 1.39 10.27 13.45
C VAL A 74 2.39 11.34 13.09
N ASP A 75 2.32 12.49 13.75
CA ASP A 75 3.23 13.60 13.53
C ASP A 75 4.70 13.17 13.67
N GLY A 76 5.55 13.64 12.76
CA GLY A 76 6.96 13.27 12.69
C GLY A 76 7.25 11.88 12.12
N GLN A 77 6.23 11.11 11.72
CA GLN A 77 6.36 9.77 11.15
C GLN A 77 5.54 9.54 9.88
N LYS A 78 4.40 10.20 9.75
CA LYS A 78 3.42 9.98 8.68
C LYS A 78 3.90 10.33 7.25
N GLY A 79 5.07 10.98 7.13
CA GLY A 79 5.73 11.29 5.87
C GLY A 79 6.91 10.36 5.53
N ARG A 80 7.04 9.20 6.17
CA ARG A 80 8.24 8.36 6.05
C ARG A 80 8.07 7.18 5.10
N ALA A 81 7.64 7.43 3.87
CA ALA A 81 7.58 6.38 2.86
C ALA A 81 7.96 6.88 1.47
N TYR A 82 8.48 5.99 0.65
CA TYR A 82 8.77 6.28 -0.75
C TYR A 82 8.53 5.06 -1.64
N SER A 83 8.32 5.33 -2.92
CA SER A 83 8.41 4.36 -4.00
C SER A 83 9.25 4.93 -5.13
N THR A 84 10.19 4.14 -5.63
CA THR A 84 11.08 4.53 -6.72
C THR A 84 10.91 3.60 -7.91
N HIS A 85 11.02 4.16 -9.11
CA HIS A 85 10.92 3.39 -10.35
C HIS A 85 11.69 4.11 -11.48
N PRO A 86 12.24 3.37 -12.46
CA PRO A 86 12.85 3.99 -13.63
C PRO A 86 11.82 4.58 -14.60
N PHE A 87 10.56 4.22 -14.50
CA PHE A 87 9.47 4.66 -15.40
C PHE A 87 9.73 4.39 -16.89
N ILE A 88 10.57 3.40 -17.17
CA ILE A 88 10.95 2.97 -18.52
C ILE A 88 10.75 1.46 -18.58
N ASP A 89 10.10 1.00 -19.64
CA ASP A 89 10.07 -0.42 -19.98
C ASP A 89 11.43 -0.85 -20.56
N PHE A 90 12.20 -1.61 -19.80
CA PHE A 90 13.50 -2.12 -20.21
C PHE A 90 13.43 -3.12 -21.36
N SER A 91 12.29 -3.76 -21.59
CA SER A 91 12.11 -4.74 -22.66
C SER A 91 11.86 -4.14 -24.03
N GLY A 92 11.33 -2.92 -24.09
CA GLY A 92 10.90 -2.28 -25.34
C GLY A 92 11.31 -0.84 -25.56
N GLY A 93 11.95 -0.18 -24.59
CA GLY A 93 12.40 1.21 -24.72
C GLY A 93 11.26 2.23 -24.82
N GLY A 94 10.10 1.93 -24.27
CA GLY A 94 8.90 2.77 -24.28
C GLY A 94 8.54 3.36 -22.91
N ILE A 95 7.46 4.13 -22.90
CA ILE A 95 6.83 4.62 -21.67
C ILE A 95 6.12 3.44 -21.01
N PHE A 96 6.30 3.30 -19.69
CA PHE A 96 5.60 2.32 -18.90
C PHE A 96 4.11 2.65 -18.83
N LEU A 97 3.25 1.80 -19.40
CA LEU A 97 1.82 2.06 -19.58
C LEU A 97 0.92 1.09 -18.78
N ASN A 98 1.43 0.53 -17.69
CA ASN A 98 0.65 -0.33 -16.79
C ASN A 98 0.63 0.26 -15.38
N ASP A 99 -0.13 -0.33 -14.49
CA ASP A 99 -0.32 0.09 -13.10
C ASP A 99 0.56 -0.67 -12.09
N TYR A 100 1.57 -1.41 -12.54
CA TYR A 100 2.42 -2.21 -11.65
C TYR A 100 3.15 -1.35 -10.62
N PHE A 101 3.67 -0.19 -11.01
CA PHE A 101 4.25 0.73 -10.04
C PHE A 101 3.24 1.16 -8.98
N ASP A 102 2.00 1.46 -9.40
CA ASP A 102 0.96 1.92 -8.50
C ASP A 102 0.50 0.81 -7.54
N ILE A 103 0.50 -0.44 -7.98
CA ILE A 103 0.03 -1.59 -7.19
C ILE A 103 1.16 -2.22 -6.39
N ASP A 104 2.27 -2.64 -7.06
CA ASP A 104 3.34 -3.40 -6.43
C ASP A 104 4.19 -2.56 -5.47
N PHE A 105 4.25 -1.24 -5.67
CA PHE A 105 5.06 -0.34 -4.85
C PHE A 105 4.21 0.66 -4.09
N VAL A 106 3.46 1.53 -4.75
CA VAL A 106 2.77 2.65 -4.10
C VAL A 106 1.67 2.15 -3.16
N ALA A 107 0.78 1.29 -3.62
CA ALA A 107 -0.30 0.75 -2.79
C ALA A 107 0.25 -0.13 -1.65
N HIS A 108 1.32 -0.88 -1.91
CA HIS A 108 2.02 -1.69 -0.93
C HIS A 108 2.58 -0.83 0.22
N GLU A 109 3.41 0.16 -0.08
CA GLU A 109 4.03 1.02 0.94
C GLU A 109 3.00 1.88 1.69
N ILE A 110 1.97 2.37 1.00
CA ILE A 110 0.84 3.04 1.66
C ILE A 110 0.09 2.04 2.56
N GLY A 111 -0.05 0.79 2.14
CA GLY A 111 -0.61 -0.29 2.98
C GLY A 111 0.12 -0.42 4.31
N HIS A 112 1.45 -0.39 4.29
CA HIS A 112 2.27 -0.36 5.51
C HIS A 112 2.03 0.89 6.35
N GLN A 113 1.97 2.07 5.73
CA GLN A 113 1.68 3.30 6.45
C GLN A 113 0.31 3.26 7.14
N PHE A 114 -0.66 2.54 6.57
CA PHE A 114 -1.97 2.27 7.18
C PHE A 114 -1.96 1.12 8.20
N GLY A 115 -0.90 0.33 8.28
CA GLY A 115 -0.73 -0.68 9.33
C GLY A 115 -0.71 -2.13 8.88
N ALA A 116 -0.76 -2.41 7.59
CA ALA A 116 -0.65 -3.77 7.08
C ALA A 116 0.79 -4.29 7.15
N HIS A 117 0.94 -5.56 7.50
CA HIS A 117 2.18 -6.32 7.37
C HIS A 117 2.14 -7.20 6.12
N HIS A 118 3.30 -7.76 5.74
CA HIS A 118 3.38 -8.67 4.61
C HIS A 118 2.57 -9.95 4.85
N THR A 119 1.92 -10.41 3.78
CA THR A 119 1.07 -11.61 3.80
C THR A 119 1.73 -12.86 3.24
N PHE A 120 2.85 -12.74 2.53
CA PHE A 120 3.60 -13.89 1.99
C PHE A 120 4.03 -14.87 3.07
N SER A 121 4.21 -16.15 2.71
CA SER A 121 4.63 -17.20 3.65
C SER A 121 5.91 -17.94 3.24
N TYR A 122 6.60 -17.51 2.17
CA TYR A 122 7.92 -18.08 1.84
C TYR A 122 8.95 -17.80 2.95
N GLU A 123 8.73 -16.73 3.71
CA GLU A 123 9.47 -16.37 4.91
C GLU A 123 8.49 -16.02 6.02
N ASN A 124 8.81 -16.38 7.26
CA ASN A 124 7.96 -16.05 8.41
C ASN A 124 8.55 -14.87 9.18
N GLU A 125 7.88 -13.73 9.11
CA GLU A 125 8.28 -12.50 9.81
C GLU A 125 7.77 -12.43 11.25
N GLY A 126 7.00 -13.42 11.71
CA GLY A 126 6.48 -13.48 13.07
C GLY A 126 5.31 -12.53 13.36
N THR A 127 4.73 -11.93 12.32
CA THR A 127 3.61 -10.98 12.43
C THR A 127 2.27 -11.67 12.66
N GLY A 128 2.17 -12.95 12.30
CA GLY A 128 0.92 -13.74 12.40
C GLY A 128 0.01 -13.58 11.18
N VAL A 129 0.40 -12.81 10.17
CA VAL A 129 -0.36 -12.60 8.93
C VAL A 129 0.33 -13.17 7.69
N ASN A 130 1.45 -13.88 7.83
CA ASN A 130 2.16 -14.58 6.76
C ASN A 130 1.38 -15.85 6.35
N VAL A 131 0.34 -15.70 5.55
CA VAL A 131 -0.66 -16.74 5.23
C VAL A 131 -0.81 -17.05 3.75
N GLU A 132 -0.40 -16.14 2.88
CA GLU A 132 -0.46 -16.35 1.44
C GLU A 132 0.69 -17.28 1.02
N PRO A 133 0.41 -18.37 0.26
CA PRO A 133 1.47 -19.29 -0.17
C PRO A 133 2.58 -18.56 -0.95
N GLY A 134 3.82 -19.02 -0.80
CA GLY A 134 4.96 -18.47 -1.53
C GLY A 134 5.10 -16.96 -1.38
N SER A 135 5.22 -16.25 -2.49
CA SER A 135 5.27 -14.79 -2.54
C SER A 135 3.98 -14.09 -2.12
N GLY A 136 2.88 -14.82 -2.04
CA GLY A 136 1.56 -14.18 -2.05
C GLY A 136 1.20 -13.65 -3.44
N SER A 137 -0.03 -13.18 -3.56
CA SER A 137 -0.55 -12.59 -4.81
C SER A 137 -1.27 -11.27 -4.60
N THR A 138 -1.57 -10.90 -3.36
CA THR A 138 -2.24 -9.62 -3.05
C THR A 138 -1.24 -8.49 -2.83
N ILE A 139 -1.73 -7.26 -2.67
CA ILE A 139 -0.92 -6.05 -2.58
C ILE A 139 0.19 -6.15 -1.52
N MET A 140 -0.09 -6.78 -0.35
CA MET A 140 0.91 -6.95 0.71
C MET A 140 1.77 -8.21 0.56
N GLY A 141 1.65 -8.93 -0.56
CA GLY A 141 2.58 -9.96 -0.99
C GLY A 141 3.83 -9.41 -1.65
N TYR A 142 4.68 -10.30 -2.16
CA TYR A 142 5.92 -9.99 -2.89
C TYR A 142 5.95 -10.67 -4.26
N ALA A 143 4.81 -10.64 -4.97
CA ALA A 143 4.72 -11.21 -6.31
C ALA A 143 5.78 -10.64 -7.25
N GLY A 144 6.49 -11.50 -7.96
CA GLY A 144 7.49 -11.15 -8.96
C GLY A 144 8.90 -10.83 -8.44
N ILE A 145 9.14 -10.87 -7.13
CA ILE A 145 10.45 -10.51 -6.56
C ILE A 145 11.07 -11.58 -5.65
N THR A 146 10.44 -12.73 -5.51
CA THR A 146 10.91 -13.82 -4.62
C THR A 146 11.53 -15.01 -5.36
N GLY A 147 11.64 -14.93 -6.69
CA GLY A 147 12.27 -15.95 -7.53
C GLY A 147 11.49 -17.26 -7.54
N GLU A 148 12.06 -18.36 -7.02
CA GLU A 148 11.41 -19.67 -7.05
C GLU A 148 10.12 -19.76 -6.20
N ASN A 149 9.87 -18.77 -5.34
CA ASN A 149 8.67 -18.70 -4.52
C ASN A 149 7.55 -17.87 -5.17
N ASP A 150 7.81 -17.23 -6.32
CA ASP A 150 6.82 -16.41 -6.99
C ASP A 150 5.65 -17.24 -7.49
N LEU A 151 4.44 -16.79 -7.18
CA LEU A 151 3.20 -17.35 -7.69
C LEU A 151 2.80 -16.69 -9.01
N GLN A 152 3.16 -15.43 -9.19
CA GLN A 152 2.87 -14.61 -10.35
C GLN A 152 3.86 -13.43 -10.43
N ASP A 153 3.89 -12.74 -11.57
CA ASP A 153 4.86 -11.71 -11.85
C ASP A 153 4.54 -10.36 -11.17
N HIS A 154 3.27 -10.11 -10.81
CA HIS A 154 2.79 -8.87 -10.22
C HIS A 154 1.65 -9.14 -9.25
N SER A 155 1.41 -8.23 -8.32
CA SER A 155 0.31 -8.33 -7.36
C SER A 155 -1.05 -8.10 -8.03
N ASP A 156 -2.04 -8.84 -7.58
CA ASP A 156 -3.44 -8.54 -7.88
C ASP A 156 -3.88 -7.25 -7.17
N PRO A 157 -4.70 -6.39 -7.79
CA PRO A 157 -5.02 -5.07 -7.27
C PRO A 157 -6.09 -5.10 -6.16
N TYR A 158 -5.85 -5.87 -5.11
CA TYR A 158 -6.69 -5.91 -3.90
C TYR A 158 -5.88 -6.31 -2.67
N PHE A 159 -6.39 -5.94 -1.48
CA PHE A 159 -5.81 -6.32 -0.21
C PHE A 159 -6.33 -7.66 0.29
N HIS A 160 -5.46 -8.49 0.84
CA HIS A 160 -5.87 -9.69 1.56
C HIS A 160 -6.74 -9.31 2.78
N TYR A 161 -7.67 -10.19 3.16
CA TYR A 161 -8.56 -9.96 4.32
C TYR A 161 -7.81 -9.57 5.60
N LEU A 162 -6.66 -10.19 5.88
CA LEU A 162 -5.86 -9.86 7.07
C LEU A 162 -5.28 -8.45 6.99
N SER A 163 -4.83 -8.00 5.83
CA SER A 163 -4.38 -6.62 5.61
C SER A 163 -5.53 -5.63 5.85
N ILE A 164 -6.72 -5.90 5.32
CA ILE A 164 -7.93 -5.10 5.57
C ILE A 164 -8.23 -5.02 7.08
N LYS A 165 -8.11 -6.14 7.78
CA LYS A 165 -8.34 -6.21 9.23
C LYS A 165 -7.32 -5.40 10.02
N GLU A 166 -6.02 -5.50 9.69
CA GLU A 166 -4.97 -4.72 10.35
C GLU A 166 -5.17 -3.22 10.12
N ILE A 167 -5.37 -2.80 8.87
CA ILE A 167 -5.64 -1.40 8.50
C ILE A 167 -6.86 -0.86 9.25
N SER A 168 -7.97 -1.60 9.24
CA SER A 168 -9.18 -1.21 9.95
C SER A 168 -8.92 -1.00 11.44
N SER A 169 -8.18 -1.92 12.08
CA SER A 169 -7.84 -1.83 13.50
C SER A 169 -6.95 -0.62 13.83
N VAL A 170 -6.03 -0.25 12.93
CA VAL A 170 -5.22 0.96 13.07
C VAL A 170 -6.08 2.20 12.95
N LEU A 171 -6.98 2.25 11.97
CA LEU A 171 -7.83 3.42 11.72
C LEU A 171 -8.88 3.66 12.81
N GLU A 172 -9.36 2.62 13.50
CA GLU A 172 -10.30 2.74 14.63
C GLU A 172 -9.80 3.68 15.74
N VAL A 173 -8.47 3.79 15.90
CA VAL A 173 -7.85 4.63 16.95
C VAL A 173 -7.28 5.94 16.42
N LYS A 174 -7.40 6.21 15.12
CA LYS A 174 -6.97 7.47 14.51
C LYS A 174 -8.11 8.48 14.48
N ASN A 175 -7.78 9.76 14.39
CA ASN A 175 -8.74 10.86 14.43
C ASN A 175 -8.40 12.03 13.48
N CYS A 176 -7.48 11.81 12.54
CA CYS A 176 -7.12 12.84 11.56
C CYS A 176 -8.00 12.82 10.32
N GLN A 177 -8.62 11.67 10.02
CA GLN A 177 -9.45 11.46 8.85
C GLN A 177 -10.78 12.23 8.92
N ASN A 178 -11.27 12.66 7.77
CA ASN A 178 -12.65 13.07 7.62
C ASN A 178 -13.52 11.82 7.43
N ILE A 179 -14.57 11.70 8.21
CA ILE A 179 -15.55 10.58 8.09
C ILE A 179 -16.77 11.11 7.35
N GLU A 180 -17.10 10.50 6.23
CA GLU A 180 -18.31 10.75 5.48
C GLU A 180 -19.25 9.55 5.61
N ASP A 181 -20.53 9.81 5.95
CA ASP A 181 -21.55 8.78 5.94
C ASP A 181 -21.79 8.34 4.49
N ASN A 182 -21.52 7.09 4.21
CA ASN A 182 -21.90 6.53 2.93
C ASN A 182 -23.20 5.74 3.06
N THR A 183 -23.98 5.66 1.98
CA THR A 183 -25.22 4.89 1.92
C THR A 183 -24.99 3.42 1.62
N ASN A 184 -23.74 2.98 1.57
CA ASN A 184 -23.37 1.60 1.32
C ASN A 184 -23.43 0.80 2.62
N PHE A 185 -24.28 -0.20 2.66
CA PHE A 185 -24.41 -1.08 3.84
C PHE A 185 -23.50 -2.29 3.67
N SER A 186 -22.98 -2.79 4.80
CA SER A 186 -22.21 -4.04 4.81
C SER A 186 -22.96 -5.14 4.09
N PRO A 187 -22.30 -5.93 3.23
CA PRO A 187 -22.94 -7.07 2.55
C PRO A 187 -23.55 -8.03 3.57
N GLN A 188 -24.77 -8.43 3.33
CA GLN A 188 -25.41 -9.47 4.12
C GLN A 188 -25.37 -10.77 3.34
N VAL A 189 -24.78 -11.81 3.93
CA VAL A 189 -24.73 -13.14 3.34
C VAL A 189 -25.66 -14.07 4.10
N PHE A 190 -26.53 -14.72 3.36
CA PHE A 190 -27.40 -15.75 3.89
C PHE A 190 -27.15 -17.06 3.14
N ALA A 191 -26.50 -18.00 3.81
CA ALA A 191 -26.14 -19.29 3.22
C ALA A 191 -27.34 -20.27 3.11
N GLY A 192 -28.51 -19.86 3.55
CA GLY A 192 -29.67 -20.75 3.65
C GLY A 192 -29.65 -21.63 4.89
N ASN A 193 -30.62 -22.53 4.99
CA ASN A 193 -30.68 -23.50 6.09
C ASN A 193 -29.72 -24.66 5.82
N ASN A 194 -29.24 -25.29 6.89
CA ASN A 194 -28.47 -26.53 6.78
C ASN A 194 -29.26 -27.58 5.99
N THR A 195 -28.66 -28.11 4.95
CA THR A 195 -29.26 -29.14 4.09
C THR A 195 -28.49 -30.45 4.24
N PHE A 196 -29.20 -31.53 4.47
CA PHE A 196 -28.63 -32.87 4.46
C PHE A 196 -28.62 -33.40 3.03
N ILE A 197 -27.44 -33.72 2.54
CA ILE A 197 -27.26 -34.25 1.19
C ILE A 197 -26.83 -35.71 1.33
N PRO A 198 -27.51 -36.65 0.65
CA PRO A 198 -27.09 -38.08 0.63
C PRO A 198 -25.68 -38.22 0.09
N VAL A 199 -24.89 -39.15 0.63
CA VAL A 199 -23.56 -39.47 0.15
C VAL A 199 -23.62 -39.87 -1.33
N GLY A 200 -22.77 -39.24 -2.17
CA GLY A 200 -22.71 -39.48 -3.60
C GLY A 200 -23.66 -38.62 -4.46
N THR A 201 -24.35 -37.65 -3.89
CA THR A 201 -25.08 -36.61 -4.66
C THR A 201 -24.06 -35.70 -5.37
N ALA A 202 -24.19 -35.53 -6.69
CA ALA A 202 -23.43 -34.56 -7.45
C ALA A 202 -23.94 -33.16 -7.15
N TYR A 203 -23.02 -32.19 -7.04
CA TYR A 203 -23.29 -30.77 -6.94
C TYR A 203 -23.27 -30.09 -8.28
#